data_7a25b96211792bd289c9e7549c878bbd
#
_entry.id   7a25b96211792bd289c9e7549c878bbd
#
_cell.length_a   1.000
_cell.length_b   1.000
_cell.length_c   1.000
_cell.angle_alpha   90.00
_cell.angle_beta   90.00
_cell.angle_gamma   90.00
#
_symmetry.space_group_name_H-M   'P 1'
#
loop_
_entity.id
_entity.type
_entity.pdbx_description
1 polymer ?
#
loop_
_entity_poly.entity_id
_entity_poly.type
_entity_poly.pdbx_seq_one_letter_code
_entity_poly.pdbx_strand_id
1 'polypeptide(L)'
;MKKIKGTKISIENNDLIISGGKVGDVEKILSLLESNENINRVVFNGVYQGRQTDGLEISDLIIDFELDTHIIDYCWGNCIFMFMGGQNRTMAKGSEISISMNSYSLEFVEEIIENKDYELIGSLAEYVVWVDEIARVEIIEYFTLLLEQGVQPAFIIESIKKASKENWIPRRKQLLEVNILTE
;
A
#
# COMPACT_ATOMS: atom_id res chain seq x y z
N MET A 1 -7.60 -23.51 -4.85
CA MET A 1 -7.17 -22.11 -5.06
C MET A 1 -8.37 -21.27 -5.47
N LYS A 2 -8.81 -20.31 -4.63
CA LYS A 2 -9.77 -19.28 -5.06
C LYS A 2 -9.06 -18.38 -6.08
N LYS A 3 -9.61 -18.25 -7.31
CA LYS A 3 -9.13 -17.26 -8.27
C LYS A 3 -9.17 -15.90 -7.60
N ILE A 4 -8.02 -15.28 -7.42
CA ILE A 4 -7.89 -13.89 -6.98
C ILE A 4 -8.57 -13.06 -8.07
N LYS A 5 -9.69 -12.41 -7.74
CA LYS A 5 -10.35 -11.47 -8.66
C LYS A 5 -9.39 -10.32 -8.91
N GLY A 6 -9.17 -9.96 -10.17
CA GLY A 6 -8.40 -8.78 -10.53
C GLY A 6 -9.01 -7.51 -9.91
N THR A 7 -8.17 -6.49 -9.74
CA THR A 7 -8.60 -5.18 -9.27
C THR A 7 -9.66 -4.60 -10.20
N LYS A 8 -10.74 -4.10 -9.64
CA LYS A 8 -11.76 -3.36 -10.36
C LYS A 8 -11.61 -1.88 -10.06
N ILE A 9 -11.45 -1.07 -11.11
CA ILE A 9 -11.41 0.38 -11.01
C ILE A 9 -12.66 0.92 -11.71
N SER A 10 -13.44 1.75 -11.00
CA SER A 10 -14.66 2.37 -11.50
C SER A 10 -14.80 3.79 -10.96
N ILE A 11 -15.60 4.61 -11.65
CA ILE A 11 -15.99 5.95 -11.18
C ILE A 11 -17.45 5.89 -10.78
N GLU A 12 -17.78 6.35 -9.58
CA GLU A 12 -19.13 6.48 -9.07
C GLU A 12 -19.27 7.86 -8.44
N ASN A 13 -20.16 8.68 -8.99
CA ASN A 13 -20.25 10.10 -8.67
C ASN A 13 -18.90 10.81 -8.93
N ASN A 14 -18.26 11.35 -7.88
CA ASN A 14 -16.97 12.02 -7.93
C ASN A 14 -15.86 11.17 -7.28
N ASP A 15 -16.12 9.90 -7.05
CA ASP A 15 -15.18 8.96 -6.43
C ASP A 15 -14.55 8.05 -7.48
N LEU A 16 -13.23 7.92 -7.45
CA LEU A 16 -12.51 6.85 -8.12
C LEU A 16 -12.43 5.65 -7.16
N ILE A 17 -13.17 4.59 -7.45
CA ILE A 17 -13.25 3.41 -6.57
C ILE A 17 -12.30 2.34 -7.04
N ILE A 18 -11.39 1.94 -6.17
CA ILE A 18 -10.47 0.82 -6.34
C ILE A 18 -10.95 -0.33 -5.45
N SER A 19 -11.38 -1.44 -6.06
CA SER A 19 -12.00 -2.56 -5.34
C SER A 19 -11.28 -3.86 -5.59
N GLY A 20 -10.98 -4.57 -4.52
CA GLY A 20 -10.44 -5.94 -4.51
C GLY A 20 -9.07 -6.04 -5.18
N GLY A 21 -8.37 -7.13 -4.88
CA GLY A 21 -7.17 -7.52 -5.60
C GLY A 21 -5.92 -6.69 -5.35
N LYS A 22 -4.94 -6.92 -6.22
CA LYS A 22 -3.66 -6.24 -6.24
C LYS A 22 -3.78 -4.97 -7.06
N VAL A 23 -3.31 -3.86 -6.55
CA VAL A 23 -3.18 -2.64 -7.34
C VAL A 23 -1.93 -2.73 -8.21
N GLY A 24 -2.03 -2.27 -9.44
CA GLY A 24 -0.93 -2.32 -10.39
C GLY A 24 -1.30 -1.70 -11.76
N ASP A 25 -2.39 -0.94 -11.83
CA ASP A 25 -2.86 -0.34 -13.08
C ASP A 25 -2.75 1.19 -13.00
N VAL A 26 -1.51 1.67 -12.77
CA VAL A 26 -1.18 3.10 -12.62
C VAL A 26 -1.62 3.89 -13.85
N GLU A 27 -1.31 3.39 -15.06
CA GLU A 27 -1.66 4.06 -16.33
C GLU A 27 -3.18 4.24 -16.49
N LYS A 28 -3.96 3.24 -16.08
CA LYS A 28 -5.41 3.33 -16.11
C LYS A 28 -5.95 4.34 -15.11
N ILE A 29 -5.38 4.40 -13.90
CA ILE A 29 -5.76 5.39 -12.88
C ILE A 29 -5.47 6.79 -13.42
N LEU A 30 -4.26 7.04 -13.93
CA LEU A 30 -3.88 8.31 -14.53
C LEU A 30 -4.86 8.72 -15.65
N SER A 31 -5.11 7.83 -16.62
CA SER A 31 -6.04 8.10 -17.71
C SER A 31 -7.46 8.44 -17.25
N LEU A 32 -7.93 7.80 -16.17
CA LEU A 32 -9.25 8.11 -15.60
C LEU A 32 -9.26 9.47 -14.88
N LEU A 33 -8.21 9.83 -14.17
CA LEU A 33 -8.08 11.14 -13.52
C LEU A 33 -8.01 12.26 -14.54
N GLU A 34 -7.19 12.13 -15.59
CA GLU A 34 -7.06 13.11 -16.67
C GLU A 34 -8.37 13.31 -17.47
N SER A 35 -9.16 12.25 -17.61
CA SER A 35 -10.40 12.28 -18.37
C SER A 35 -11.62 12.75 -17.57
N ASN A 36 -11.49 12.92 -16.25
CA ASN A 36 -12.61 13.20 -15.35
C ASN A 36 -12.23 14.21 -14.25
N GLU A 37 -12.21 15.48 -14.59
CA GLU A 37 -11.84 16.60 -13.71
C GLU A 37 -12.70 16.73 -12.44
N ASN A 38 -13.84 16.05 -12.36
CA ASN A 38 -14.71 16.10 -11.19
C ASN A 38 -14.37 15.07 -10.10
N ILE A 39 -13.39 14.20 -10.34
CA ILE A 39 -12.94 13.27 -9.29
C ILE A 39 -12.24 14.08 -8.21
N ASN A 40 -12.69 13.92 -6.97
CA ASN A 40 -12.12 14.60 -5.81
C ASN A 40 -11.66 13.64 -4.72
N ARG A 41 -11.93 12.33 -4.87
CA ARG A 41 -11.59 11.33 -3.87
C ARG A 41 -11.29 9.97 -4.49
N VAL A 42 -10.31 9.28 -3.91
CA VAL A 42 -10.03 7.85 -4.17
C VAL A 42 -10.57 7.01 -3.02
N VAL A 43 -11.37 6.01 -3.35
CA VAL A 43 -12.02 5.11 -2.39
C VAL A 43 -11.43 3.71 -2.50
N PHE A 44 -10.88 3.20 -1.41
CA PHE A 44 -10.31 1.85 -1.31
C PHE A 44 -11.34 0.90 -0.69
N ASN A 45 -11.73 -0.11 -1.45
CA ASN A 45 -12.74 -1.09 -1.04
C ASN A 45 -12.16 -2.51 -1.10
N GLY A 46 -11.57 -2.96 -0.01
CA GLY A 46 -11.00 -4.28 0.10
C GLY A 46 -9.74 -4.47 -0.75
N VAL A 47 -8.80 -3.51 -0.67
CA VAL A 47 -7.54 -3.51 -1.41
C VAL A 47 -6.44 -4.14 -0.58
N TYR A 48 -5.69 -5.06 -1.17
CA TYR A 48 -4.56 -5.71 -0.51
C TYR A 48 -3.45 -6.00 -1.50
N GLN A 49 -2.21 -5.96 -1.03
CA GLN A 49 -1.02 -6.24 -1.83
C GLN A 49 -0.86 -5.31 -3.07
N GLY A 50 0.08 -5.60 -3.91
CA GLY A 50 0.54 -4.81 -5.03
C GLY A 50 2.05 -4.61 -4.90
N ARG A 51 2.70 -4.10 -5.95
CA ARG A 51 4.07 -3.65 -5.83
C ARG A 51 4.10 -2.35 -5.05
N GLN A 52 5.12 -2.15 -4.24
CA GLN A 52 5.30 -0.90 -3.50
C GLN A 52 5.46 0.28 -4.45
N THR A 53 6.22 0.10 -5.52
CA THR A 53 6.39 1.12 -6.58
C THR A 53 5.06 1.60 -7.14
N ASP A 54 4.14 0.69 -7.47
CA ASP A 54 2.80 1.05 -7.96
C ASP A 54 2.02 1.85 -6.89
N GLY A 55 2.17 1.46 -5.62
CA GLY A 55 1.55 2.16 -4.50
C GLY A 55 2.06 3.58 -4.33
N LEU A 56 3.36 3.81 -4.47
CA LEU A 56 4.00 5.13 -4.43
C LEU A 56 3.60 5.99 -5.63
N GLU A 57 3.66 5.44 -6.85
CA GLU A 57 3.24 6.16 -8.06
C GLU A 57 1.77 6.59 -7.98
N ILE A 58 0.87 5.74 -7.46
CA ILE A 58 -0.52 6.13 -7.24
C ILE A 58 -0.65 7.17 -6.13
N SER A 59 0.19 7.10 -5.08
CA SER A 59 0.26 8.14 -4.05
C SER A 59 0.60 9.51 -4.65
N ASP A 60 1.60 9.55 -5.52
CA ASP A 60 2.02 10.77 -6.22
C ASP A 60 0.88 11.33 -7.09
N LEU A 61 0.17 10.48 -7.83
CA LEU A 61 -1.01 10.90 -8.57
C LEU A 61 -2.11 11.48 -7.67
N ILE A 62 -2.37 10.86 -6.51
CA ILE A 62 -3.36 11.36 -5.55
C ILE A 62 -2.95 12.74 -5.01
N ILE A 63 -1.67 12.95 -4.76
CA ILE A 63 -1.10 14.24 -4.33
C ILE A 63 -1.21 15.28 -5.45
N ASP A 64 -0.78 14.95 -6.66
CA ASP A 64 -0.74 15.87 -7.81
C ASP A 64 -2.14 16.34 -8.23
N PHE A 65 -3.14 15.46 -8.12
CA PHE A 65 -4.55 15.80 -8.38
C PHE A 65 -5.29 16.33 -7.16
N GLU A 66 -4.61 16.56 -6.03
CA GLU A 66 -5.14 17.11 -4.78
C GLU A 66 -6.37 16.35 -4.25
N LEU A 67 -6.35 15.01 -4.32
CA LEU A 67 -7.49 14.17 -3.98
C LEU A 67 -7.55 13.81 -2.49
N ASP A 68 -8.75 13.58 -1.99
CA ASP A 68 -8.98 12.92 -0.70
C ASP A 68 -8.87 11.39 -0.84
N THR A 69 -8.67 10.70 0.28
CA THR A 69 -8.71 9.22 0.31
C THR A 69 -9.68 8.70 1.36
N HIS A 70 -10.35 7.60 1.02
CA HIS A 70 -11.32 6.97 1.91
C HIS A 70 -11.24 5.43 1.86
N ILE A 71 -11.31 4.78 3.02
CA ILE A 71 -11.37 3.32 3.12
C ILE A 71 -12.77 2.89 3.52
N ILE A 72 -13.40 2.01 2.71
CA ILE A 72 -14.74 1.47 3.01
C ILE A 72 -14.66 0.13 3.76
N ASP A 73 -13.74 -0.77 3.37
CA ASP A 73 -13.61 -2.10 3.94
C ASP A 73 -12.22 -2.27 4.56
N TYR A 74 -11.24 -2.72 3.80
CA TYR A 74 -9.86 -2.83 4.29
C TYR A 74 -8.84 -2.30 3.27
N CYS A 75 -7.70 -1.83 3.82
CA CYS A 75 -6.53 -1.39 3.08
C CYS A 75 -5.30 -2.04 3.71
N TRP A 76 -4.76 -3.09 3.08
CA TRP A 76 -3.71 -3.92 3.64
C TRP A 76 -2.43 -3.88 2.82
N GLY A 77 -1.30 -4.00 3.51
CA GLY A 77 0.02 -3.99 2.89
C GLY A 77 0.29 -2.69 2.12
N ASN A 78 0.70 -2.80 0.88
CA ASN A 78 1.09 -1.64 0.06
C ASN A 78 -0.07 -0.68 -0.29
N CYS A 79 -1.31 -1.03 0.03
CA CYS A 79 -2.44 -0.11 -0.06
C CYS A 79 -2.24 1.16 0.81
N ILE A 80 -1.50 1.06 1.93
CA ILE A 80 -1.25 2.21 2.80
C ILE A 80 -0.49 3.33 2.07
N PHE A 81 0.41 3.01 1.14
CA PHE A 81 1.14 4.02 0.37
C PHE A 81 0.18 4.91 -0.42
N MET A 82 -0.74 4.31 -1.17
CA MET A 82 -1.75 5.04 -1.93
C MET A 82 -2.65 5.88 -1.02
N PHE A 83 -3.11 5.28 0.09
CA PHE A 83 -4.00 5.95 1.04
C PHE A 83 -3.34 7.20 1.65
N MET A 84 -2.05 7.15 1.90
CA MET A 84 -1.29 8.27 2.48
C MET A 84 -1.15 9.46 1.54
N GLY A 85 -1.34 9.31 0.22
CA GLY A 85 -1.35 10.43 -0.73
C GLY A 85 -2.53 11.40 -0.55
N GLY A 86 -3.59 11.00 0.15
CA GLY A 86 -4.79 11.84 0.32
C GLY A 86 -4.57 13.08 1.19
N GLN A 87 -5.16 14.21 0.78
CA GLN A 87 -5.20 15.43 1.59
C GLN A 87 -6.01 15.20 2.87
N ASN A 88 -7.25 14.76 2.72
CA ASN A 88 -8.07 14.27 3.82
C ASN A 88 -8.15 12.75 3.77
N ARG A 89 -7.72 12.11 4.83
CA ARG A 89 -7.63 10.65 4.94
C ARG A 89 -8.64 10.14 5.93
N THR A 90 -9.66 9.45 5.43
CA THR A 90 -10.80 9.00 6.23
C THR A 90 -11.03 7.50 6.07
N MET A 91 -11.76 6.91 7.01
CA MET A 91 -12.17 5.50 6.89
C MET A 91 -13.56 5.28 7.47
N ALA A 92 -14.33 4.38 6.87
CA ALA A 92 -15.64 3.99 7.36
C ALA A 92 -15.55 3.29 8.73
N LYS A 93 -16.67 3.28 9.46
CA LYS A 93 -16.73 2.55 10.74
C LYS A 93 -16.62 1.05 10.49
N GLY A 94 -15.66 0.40 11.15
CA GLY A 94 -15.41 -1.02 11.00
C GLY A 94 -14.39 -1.38 9.90
N SER A 95 -13.91 -0.38 9.15
CA SER A 95 -12.81 -0.57 8.21
C SER A 95 -11.47 -0.72 8.92
N GLU A 96 -10.51 -1.30 8.20
CA GLU A 96 -9.20 -1.65 8.76
C GLU A 96 -8.06 -1.18 7.87
N ILE A 97 -6.98 -0.72 8.50
CA ILE A 97 -5.66 -0.58 7.88
C ILE A 97 -4.75 -1.64 8.48
N SER A 98 -4.13 -2.46 7.65
CA SER A 98 -3.09 -3.40 8.08
C SER A 98 -1.75 -2.98 7.53
N ILE A 99 -0.81 -2.77 8.43
CA ILE A 99 0.59 -2.49 8.11
C ILE A 99 1.32 -3.84 8.13
N SER A 100 1.89 -4.21 7.00
CA SER A 100 2.76 -5.38 6.88
C SER A 100 4.07 -4.92 6.26
N MET A 101 5.16 -5.22 6.90
CA MET A 101 6.45 -5.20 6.25
C MET A 101 6.58 -6.55 5.54
N ASN A 102 6.85 -6.54 4.24
CA ASN A 102 7.05 -7.77 3.48
C ASN A 102 8.29 -8.51 4.00
N SER A 103 8.12 -9.19 5.12
CA SER A 103 9.03 -10.27 5.46
C SER A 103 8.66 -11.39 4.51
N TYR A 104 9.58 -11.78 3.64
CA TYR A 104 9.43 -12.98 2.83
C TYR A 104 9.08 -14.11 3.78
N SER A 105 7.88 -14.68 3.63
CA SER A 105 7.50 -15.83 4.45
C SER A 105 8.42 -16.99 4.14
N LEU A 106 8.63 -17.86 5.10
CA LEU A 106 9.43 -19.07 4.87
C LEU A 106 8.92 -19.85 3.66
N GLU A 107 7.59 -19.93 3.50
CA GLU A 107 6.93 -20.55 2.35
C GLU A 107 7.31 -19.90 1.02
N PHE A 108 7.42 -18.57 0.96
CA PHE A 108 7.87 -17.84 -0.23
C PHE A 108 9.34 -18.16 -0.55
N VAL A 109 10.21 -18.22 0.47
CA VAL A 109 11.62 -18.57 0.28
C VAL A 109 11.77 -20.03 -0.19
N GLU A 110 10.97 -20.93 0.37
CA GLU A 110 10.91 -22.35 -0.05
C GLU A 110 10.48 -22.48 -1.50
N GLU A 111 9.43 -21.74 -1.92
CA GLU A 111 8.94 -21.71 -3.31
C GLU A 111 10.01 -21.22 -4.28
N ILE A 112 10.75 -20.17 -3.94
CA ILE A 112 11.86 -19.66 -4.76
C ILE A 112 12.97 -20.66 -4.90
N ILE A 113 13.31 -21.39 -3.82
CA ILE A 113 14.35 -22.42 -3.84
C ILE A 113 13.90 -23.61 -4.68
N GLU A 114 12.64 -24.05 -4.52
CA GLU A 114 12.08 -25.17 -5.28
C GLU A 114 11.98 -24.88 -6.78
N ASN A 115 11.53 -23.68 -7.15
CA ASN A 115 11.37 -23.25 -8.54
C ASN A 115 12.69 -22.77 -9.16
N LYS A 116 13.75 -22.61 -8.36
CA LYS A 116 15.05 -22.05 -8.77
C LYS A 116 14.95 -20.63 -9.36
N ASP A 117 13.97 -19.84 -8.92
CA ASP A 117 13.77 -18.48 -9.43
C ASP A 117 14.99 -17.57 -9.19
N TYR A 118 15.85 -17.92 -8.22
CA TYR A 118 17.11 -17.23 -7.99
C TYR A 118 18.10 -17.36 -9.17
N GLU A 119 17.98 -18.37 -10.02
CA GLU A 119 18.84 -18.55 -11.21
C GLU A 119 18.65 -17.42 -12.24
N LEU A 120 17.53 -16.70 -12.19
CA LEU A 120 17.27 -15.51 -13.01
C LEU A 120 18.20 -14.34 -12.65
N ILE A 121 18.70 -14.30 -11.41
CA ILE A 121 19.59 -13.25 -10.88
C ILE A 121 21.03 -13.73 -10.89
N GLY A 122 21.24 -15.05 -10.78
CA GLY A 122 22.56 -15.68 -10.77
C GLY A 122 22.64 -16.84 -9.78
N SER A 123 23.16 -16.60 -8.60
CA SER A 123 23.27 -17.60 -7.54
C SER A 123 22.28 -17.29 -6.41
N LEU A 124 22.02 -18.28 -5.55
CA LEU A 124 21.20 -18.08 -4.34
C LEU A 124 21.79 -16.98 -3.44
N ALA A 125 23.11 -16.85 -3.36
CA ALA A 125 23.78 -15.82 -2.56
C ALA A 125 23.49 -14.41 -3.13
N GLU A 126 23.60 -14.24 -4.44
CA GLU A 126 23.28 -12.98 -5.12
C GLU A 126 21.79 -12.64 -4.97
N TYR A 127 20.91 -13.63 -5.06
CA TYR A 127 19.49 -13.44 -4.81
C TYR A 127 19.21 -12.94 -3.38
N VAL A 128 19.83 -13.53 -2.36
CA VAL A 128 19.67 -13.10 -0.96
C VAL A 128 20.13 -11.66 -0.76
N VAL A 129 21.27 -11.27 -1.36
CA VAL A 129 21.77 -9.89 -1.30
C VAL A 129 20.79 -8.92 -1.97
N TRP A 130 20.31 -9.26 -3.15
CA TRP A 130 19.32 -8.45 -3.89
C TRP A 130 18.01 -8.25 -3.12
N VAL A 131 17.52 -9.31 -2.48
CA VAL A 131 16.31 -9.26 -1.61
C VAL A 131 16.53 -8.34 -0.42
N ASP A 132 17.70 -8.42 0.25
CA ASP A 132 18.03 -7.57 1.38
C ASP A 132 18.14 -6.10 0.97
N GLU A 133 18.71 -5.80 -0.19
CA GLU A 133 18.79 -4.46 -0.74
C GLU A 133 17.39 -3.87 -1.02
N ILE A 134 16.50 -4.64 -1.66
CA ILE A 134 15.11 -4.22 -1.91
C ILE A 134 14.39 -3.95 -0.59
N ALA A 135 14.48 -4.85 0.37
CA ALA A 135 13.80 -4.68 1.66
C ALA A 135 14.26 -3.41 2.39
N ARG A 136 15.53 -3.05 2.28
CA ARG A 136 16.04 -1.79 2.87
C ARG A 136 15.47 -0.55 2.17
N VAL A 137 15.40 -0.57 0.84
CA VAL A 137 14.82 0.53 0.05
C VAL A 137 13.34 0.68 0.43
N GLU A 138 12.58 -0.39 0.44
CA GLU A 138 11.16 -0.39 0.81
C GLU A 138 10.91 0.21 2.21
N ILE A 139 11.74 -0.12 3.19
CA ILE A 139 11.65 0.45 4.54
C ILE A 139 11.94 1.95 4.53
N ILE A 140 12.94 2.40 3.78
CA ILE A 140 13.30 3.82 3.68
C ILE A 140 12.16 4.61 3.02
N GLU A 141 11.61 4.11 1.91
CA GLU A 141 10.50 4.74 1.21
C GLU A 141 9.25 4.84 2.11
N TYR A 142 8.91 3.76 2.82
CA TYR A 142 7.83 3.76 3.80
C TYR A 142 8.04 4.83 4.88
N PHE A 143 9.25 4.89 5.45
CA PHE A 143 9.60 5.85 6.49
C PHE A 143 9.49 7.28 5.97
N THR A 144 10.03 7.53 4.77
CA THR A 144 10.04 8.84 4.13
C THR A 144 8.63 9.34 3.86
N LEU A 145 7.80 8.54 3.19
CA LEU A 145 6.41 8.88 2.90
C LEU A 145 5.63 9.24 4.17
N LEU A 146 5.71 8.42 5.21
CA LEU A 146 4.97 8.68 6.43
C LEU A 146 5.46 9.94 7.16
N LEU A 147 6.77 10.22 7.14
CA LEU A 147 7.32 11.47 7.71
C LEU A 147 6.85 12.70 6.93
N GLU A 148 6.85 12.65 5.61
CA GLU A 148 6.38 13.73 4.74
C GLU A 148 4.90 14.02 4.96
N GLN A 149 4.11 12.98 5.25
CA GLN A 149 2.70 13.10 5.61
C GLN A 149 2.46 13.48 7.09
N GLY A 150 3.50 13.82 7.82
CA GLY A 150 3.42 14.30 9.21
C GLY A 150 3.17 13.22 10.27
N VAL A 151 3.39 11.95 9.94
CA VAL A 151 3.27 10.86 10.91
C VAL A 151 4.42 10.90 11.90
N GLN A 152 4.13 10.72 13.18
CA GLN A 152 5.14 10.78 14.24
C GLN A 152 6.19 9.67 14.10
N PRO A 153 7.52 9.98 14.17
CA PRO A 153 8.58 8.99 14.01
C PRO A 153 8.48 7.79 14.97
N ALA A 154 8.03 8.02 16.18
CA ALA A 154 7.86 6.96 17.18
C ALA A 154 6.84 5.90 16.74
N PHE A 155 5.74 6.33 16.08
CA PHE A 155 4.76 5.41 15.52
C PHE A 155 5.32 4.62 14.35
N ILE A 156 6.09 5.27 13.46
CA ILE A 156 6.70 4.60 12.31
C ILE A 156 7.65 3.51 12.78
N ILE A 157 8.50 3.79 13.77
CA ILE A 157 9.39 2.79 14.36
C ILE A 157 8.60 1.65 15.02
N GLU A 158 7.51 1.97 15.73
CA GLU A 158 6.64 0.96 16.33
C GLU A 158 5.98 0.08 15.25
N SER A 159 5.50 0.68 14.17
CA SER A 159 4.87 -0.03 13.05
C SER A 159 5.82 -1.03 12.42
N ILE A 160 7.07 -0.63 12.14
CA ILE A 160 8.10 -1.51 11.58
C ILE A 160 8.37 -2.69 12.55
N LYS A 161 8.54 -2.43 13.83
CA LYS A 161 8.80 -3.47 14.84
C LYS A 161 7.65 -4.48 14.97
N LYS A 162 6.41 -4.04 14.84
CA LYS A 162 5.23 -4.91 14.93
C LYS A 162 4.99 -5.63 13.61
N ALA A 163 5.02 -4.91 12.50
CA ALA A 163 4.77 -5.43 11.18
C ALA A 163 5.85 -6.41 10.67
N SER A 164 7.06 -6.36 11.23
CA SER A 164 8.12 -7.35 10.93
C SER A 164 7.87 -8.73 11.53
N LYS A 165 6.90 -8.87 12.43
CA LYS A 165 6.56 -10.15 13.07
C LYS A 165 5.26 -10.74 12.56
N GLU A 166 4.29 -9.88 12.32
CA GLU A 166 2.93 -10.22 11.87
C GLU A 166 2.26 -8.99 11.28
N ASN A 167 1.19 -9.17 10.53
CA ASN A 167 0.37 -8.05 10.07
C ASN A 167 -0.18 -7.29 11.27
N TRP A 168 0.14 -6.01 11.37
CA TRP A 168 -0.30 -5.18 12.47
C TRP A 168 -1.48 -4.30 12.05
N ILE A 169 -2.59 -4.41 12.80
CA ILE A 169 -3.80 -3.61 12.60
C ILE A 169 -3.91 -2.60 13.75
N PRO A 170 -3.45 -1.35 13.56
CA PRO A 170 -3.59 -0.31 14.57
C PRO A 170 -5.06 0.09 14.75
N ARG A 171 -5.41 0.50 15.96
CA ARG A 171 -6.77 1.00 16.25
C ARG A 171 -6.99 2.35 15.59
N ARG A 172 -8.23 2.64 15.15
CA ARG A 172 -8.60 3.95 14.59
C ARG A 172 -8.12 5.14 15.43
N LYS A 173 -8.25 5.07 16.75
CA LYS A 173 -7.76 6.10 17.66
C LYS A 173 -6.27 6.36 17.51
N GLN A 174 -5.46 5.32 17.41
CA GLN A 174 -4.00 5.44 17.18
C GLN A 174 -3.69 6.09 15.84
N LEU A 175 -4.44 5.72 14.78
CA LEU A 175 -4.27 6.28 13.45
C LEU A 175 -4.59 7.78 13.40
N LEU A 176 -5.60 8.23 14.16
CA LEU A 176 -5.93 9.66 14.32
C LEU A 176 -4.85 10.41 15.12
N GLU A 177 -4.39 9.83 16.23
CA GLU A 177 -3.38 10.46 17.11
C GLU A 177 -2.04 10.70 16.40
N VAL A 178 -1.73 9.92 15.36
CA VAL A 178 -0.46 9.99 14.63
C VAL A 178 -0.60 10.56 13.21
N ASN A 179 -1.75 11.12 12.86
CA ASN A 179 -2.02 11.74 11.57
C ASN A 179 -1.99 10.79 10.36
N ILE A 180 -2.28 9.51 10.53
CA ILE A 180 -2.58 8.61 9.40
C ILE A 180 -4.00 8.85 8.93
N LEU A 181 -4.95 9.03 9.85
CA LEU A 181 -6.27 9.57 9.56
C LEU A 181 -6.31 11.05 9.94
N THR A 182 -7.05 11.84 9.16
CA THR A 182 -7.28 13.26 9.43
C THR A 182 -8.62 13.51 10.12
N GLU A 183 -9.57 12.55 9.99
CA GLU A 183 -10.90 12.56 10.61
C GLU A 183 -11.34 11.17 11.09
#